data_ddf18b06e849dac5db902c2781a116b3
#
_entry.id   ddf18b06e849dac5db902c2781a116b3
#
_cell.length_a   1.000
_cell.length_b   1.000
_cell.length_c   1.000
_cell.angle_alpha   90.00
_cell.angle_beta   90.00
_cell.angle_gamma   90.00
#
_symmetry.space_group_name_H-M   'P 1'
#
loop_
_entity.id
_entity.type
_entity.pdbx_description
1 polymer ?
#
loop_
_entity_poly.entity_id
_entity_poly.type
_entity_poly.pdbx_seq_one_letter_code
_entity_poly.pdbx_strand_id
1 'polypeptide(L)'
;MIKKILIIAIPAVLILLSLFFSISAYLNYRDNYVSVPVASHNLMQRTLIEENDLTYVNVPKAYLDDDVYTKSGDIIGKYIKLSYSLPKGSLIYKASLEKEIKDLSTTLLLEGEVNYDIYTGEVKINAGSLGVNMYVDIYLTIKNNEVTISDLLLEGCRITGLYDSQGRQIMNYDTDSRVMIVSLAVEKEAVNLLNKALMIGNISVLSSFESYNPNKRCKLNQESLVLEYLQ
;
A
#
# COMPACT_ATOMS: atom_id res chain seq x y z
N MET A 1 -81.64 13.31 2.18
CA MET A 1 -80.76 12.29 1.59
C MET A 1 -79.36 12.82 1.28
N ILE A 2 -79.20 13.94 0.66
CA ILE A 2 -77.94 14.53 0.22
C ILE A 2 -76.93 14.78 1.37
N LYS A 3 -77.38 15.31 2.52
CA LYS A 3 -76.50 15.55 3.69
C LYS A 3 -75.85 14.26 4.26
N LYS A 4 -76.53 13.11 4.23
CA LYS A 4 -76.01 11.84 4.71
C LYS A 4 -74.96 11.28 3.71
N ILE A 5 -75.15 11.47 2.43
CA ILE A 5 -74.20 11.05 1.39
C ILE A 5 -72.92 11.91 1.50
N LEU A 6 -73.02 13.23 1.74
CA LEU A 6 -71.87 14.13 1.88
C LEU A 6 -71.01 13.77 3.14
N ILE A 7 -71.63 13.38 4.24
CA ILE A 7 -70.93 13.00 5.47
C ILE A 7 -70.07 11.76 5.30
N ILE A 8 -70.44 10.85 4.38
CA ILE A 8 -69.67 9.64 4.09
C ILE A 8 -68.68 9.86 2.97
N ALA A 9 -69.06 10.67 1.97
CA ALA A 9 -68.21 10.89 0.79
C ALA A 9 -66.98 11.74 1.10
N ILE A 10 -67.08 12.75 1.98
CA ILE A 10 -65.94 13.64 2.29
C ILE A 10 -64.79 12.87 3.00
N PRO A 11 -65.04 12.07 4.04
CA PRO A 11 -63.99 11.27 4.65
C PRO A 11 -63.35 10.24 3.69
N ALA A 12 -64.18 9.61 2.84
CA ALA A 12 -63.68 8.65 1.87
C ALA A 12 -62.72 9.28 0.85
N VAL A 13 -63.06 10.47 0.37
CA VAL A 13 -62.16 11.24 -0.54
C VAL A 13 -60.88 11.67 0.16
N LEU A 14 -60.96 12.11 1.42
CA LEU A 14 -59.79 12.47 2.21
C LEU A 14 -58.83 11.24 2.44
N ILE A 15 -59.38 10.08 2.70
CA ILE A 15 -58.62 8.85 2.85
C ILE A 15 -57.91 8.47 1.53
N LEU A 16 -58.63 8.57 0.38
CA LEU A 16 -58.06 8.29 -0.93
C LEU A 16 -56.94 9.28 -1.29
N LEU A 17 -57.12 10.55 -0.99
CA LEU A 17 -56.10 11.59 -1.19
C LEU A 17 -54.87 11.32 -0.32
N SER A 18 -55.06 11.00 0.97
CA SER A 18 -53.94 10.69 1.86
C SER A 18 -53.14 9.46 1.42
N LEU A 19 -53.84 8.42 0.96
CA LEU A 19 -53.18 7.24 0.38
C LEU A 19 -52.41 7.57 -0.90
N PHE A 20 -53.01 8.36 -1.78
CA PHE A 20 -52.35 8.83 -3.01
C PHE A 20 -51.08 9.62 -2.71
N PHE A 21 -51.12 10.57 -1.79
CA PHE A 21 -49.94 11.36 -1.41
C PHE A 21 -48.86 10.48 -0.71
N SER A 22 -49.27 9.54 0.14
CA SER A 22 -48.34 8.61 0.81
C SER A 22 -47.66 7.71 -0.21
N ILE A 23 -48.39 7.16 -1.16
CA ILE A 23 -47.82 6.30 -2.23
C ILE A 23 -46.91 7.13 -3.14
N SER A 24 -47.34 8.34 -3.54
CA SER A 24 -46.52 9.25 -4.35
C SER A 24 -45.21 9.63 -3.62
N ALA A 25 -45.30 9.98 -2.36
CA ALA A 25 -44.09 10.29 -1.54
C ALA A 25 -43.15 9.09 -1.42
N TYR A 26 -43.71 7.90 -1.20
CA TYR A 26 -42.92 6.66 -1.14
C TYR A 26 -42.24 6.33 -2.46
N LEU A 27 -42.92 6.45 -3.60
CA LEU A 27 -42.36 6.21 -4.91
C LEU A 27 -41.27 7.25 -5.24
N ASN A 28 -41.50 8.52 -4.98
CA ASN A 28 -40.49 9.58 -5.17
C ASN A 28 -39.27 9.36 -4.30
N TYR A 29 -39.41 8.88 -3.07
CA TYR A 29 -38.28 8.55 -2.21
C TYR A 29 -37.50 7.35 -2.75
N ARG A 30 -38.20 6.29 -3.17
CA ARG A 30 -37.62 5.07 -3.74
C ARG A 30 -36.92 5.32 -5.07
N ASP A 31 -37.50 6.15 -5.93
CA ASP A 31 -37.01 6.42 -7.28
C ASP A 31 -36.01 7.58 -7.36
N ASN A 32 -35.52 8.07 -6.21
CA ASN A 32 -34.49 9.10 -6.14
C ASN A 32 -33.13 8.44 -6.44
N TYR A 33 -32.74 8.42 -7.72
CA TYR A 33 -31.49 7.82 -8.18
C TYR A 33 -30.33 8.82 -8.02
N VAL A 34 -29.19 8.27 -7.62
CA VAL A 34 -27.91 8.99 -7.56
C VAL A 34 -26.93 8.28 -8.49
N SER A 35 -26.27 9.05 -9.35
CA SER A 35 -25.18 8.54 -10.17
C SER A 35 -23.95 8.36 -9.33
N VAL A 36 -23.48 7.11 -9.17
CA VAL A 36 -22.32 6.77 -8.34
C VAL A 36 -21.21 6.14 -9.17
N PRO A 37 -19.94 6.43 -8.88
CA PRO A 37 -18.82 5.82 -9.54
C PRO A 37 -18.66 4.37 -9.08
N VAL A 38 -18.40 3.47 -10.03
CA VAL A 38 -18.12 2.04 -9.82
C VAL A 38 -16.90 1.65 -10.64
N ALA A 39 -16.27 0.52 -10.32
CA ALA A 39 -15.13 0.00 -11.07
C ALA A 39 -15.53 -0.32 -12.52
N SER A 40 -14.81 0.23 -13.51
CA SER A 40 -15.05 -0.02 -14.95
C SER A 40 -14.59 -1.40 -15.39
N HIS A 41 -13.62 -1.98 -14.68
CA HIS A 41 -13.05 -3.31 -14.86
C HIS A 41 -12.60 -3.87 -13.49
N ASN A 42 -12.02 -5.06 -13.49
CA ASN A 42 -11.49 -5.64 -12.25
C ASN A 42 -10.23 -4.86 -11.81
N LEU A 43 -10.30 -4.23 -10.65
CA LEU A 43 -9.19 -3.50 -10.06
C LEU A 43 -8.57 -4.34 -8.94
N MET A 44 -7.27 -4.57 -9.06
CA MET A 44 -6.52 -5.37 -8.09
C MET A 44 -6.07 -4.52 -6.90
N GLN A 45 -5.67 -5.18 -5.82
CA GLN A 45 -5.03 -4.50 -4.68
C GLN A 45 -3.83 -3.66 -5.15
N ARG A 46 -3.58 -2.54 -4.46
CA ARG A 46 -2.51 -1.56 -4.72
C ARG A 46 -2.64 -0.77 -6.02
N THR A 47 -3.70 -0.97 -6.78
CA THR A 47 -3.94 -0.14 -7.97
C THR A 47 -4.23 1.30 -7.53
N LEU A 48 -3.50 2.26 -8.10
CA LEU A 48 -3.86 3.68 -8.04
C LEU A 48 -5.05 3.90 -8.94
N ILE A 49 -6.13 4.44 -8.39
CA ILE A 49 -7.37 4.66 -9.16
C ILE A 49 -7.26 5.94 -9.96
N GLU A 50 -7.42 5.82 -11.27
CA GLU A 50 -7.49 6.89 -12.24
C GLU A 50 -8.92 7.08 -12.76
N GLU A 51 -9.15 8.14 -13.53
CA GLU A 51 -10.49 8.44 -14.08
C GLU A 51 -11.01 7.35 -15.01
N ASN A 52 -10.13 6.70 -15.77
CA ASN A 52 -10.46 5.61 -16.71
C ASN A 52 -10.87 4.30 -16.00
N ASP A 53 -10.54 4.16 -14.73
CA ASP A 53 -10.89 3.00 -13.91
C ASP A 53 -12.33 3.07 -13.39
N LEU A 54 -13.01 4.19 -13.62
CA LEU A 54 -14.35 4.46 -13.12
C LEU A 54 -15.37 4.49 -14.25
N THR A 55 -16.55 3.98 -13.95
CA THR A 55 -17.78 4.18 -14.74
C THR A 55 -18.90 4.54 -13.78
N TYR A 56 -20.05 4.97 -14.31
CA TYR A 56 -21.14 5.46 -13.46
C TYR A 56 -22.38 4.57 -13.62
N VAL A 57 -23.04 4.32 -12.49
CA VAL A 57 -24.33 3.64 -12.46
C VAL A 57 -25.31 4.44 -11.62
N ASN A 58 -26.59 4.38 -12.01
CA ASN A 58 -27.64 5.00 -11.24
C ASN A 58 -28.18 4.03 -10.19
N VAL A 59 -28.02 4.38 -8.92
CA VAL A 59 -28.46 3.56 -7.78
C VAL A 59 -29.51 4.34 -6.99
N PRO A 60 -30.65 3.72 -6.61
CA PRO A 60 -31.62 4.38 -5.73
C PRO A 60 -30.94 4.80 -4.42
N LYS A 61 -31.16 6.04 -4.00
CA LYS A 61 -30.52 6.60 -2.79
C LYS A 61 -30.79 5.76 -1.54
N ALA A 62 -31.93 5.10 -1.47
CA ALA A 62 -32.30 4.24 -0.34
C ALA A 62 -31.41 3.00 -0.17
N TYR A 63 -30.62 2.62 -1.20
CA TYR A 63 -29.70 1.47 -1.16
C TYR A 63 -28.24 1.90 -1.05
N LEU A 64 -27.97 3.20 -0.94
CA LEU A 64 -26.62 3.72 -0.74
C LEU A 64 -26.35 3.87 0.76
N ASP A 65 -25.32 3.17 1.22
CA ASP A 65 -24.77 3.36 2.55
C ASP A 65 -23.90 4.64 2.58
N ASP A 66 -23.82 5.27 3.75
CA ASP A 66 -22.94 6.43 3.97
C ASP A 66 -21.45 6.12 3.77
N ASP A 67 -21.09 4.83 3.82
CA ASP A 67 -19.73 4.34 3.57
C ASP A 67 -19.38 4.17 2.08
N VAL A 68 -20.32 4.39 1.16
CA VAL A 68 -20.08 4.36 -0.28
C VAL A 68 -19.62 5.74 -0.78
N TYR A 69 -18.60 5.74 -1.64
CA TYR A 69 -18.22 6.96 -2.35
C TYR A 69 -19.23 7.30 -3.44
N THR A 70 -19.76 8.52 -3.40
CA THR A 70 -20.72 9.02 -4.40
C THR A 70 -20.09 9.99 -5.41
N LYS A 71 -18.84 10.41 -5.19
CA LYS A 71 -18.13 11.36 -6.06
C LYS A 71 -16.79 10.79 -6.49
N SER A 72 -16.47 10.85 -7.78
CA SER A 72 -15.18 10.38 -8.31
C SER A 72 -13.99 11.17 -7.78
N GLY A 73 -14.14 12.47 -7.55
CA GLY A 73 -13.07 13.31 -7.00
C GLY A 73 -12.59 12.87 -5.61
N ASP A 74 -13.41 12.12 -4.86
CA ASP A 74 -13.05 11.57 -3.56
C ASP A 74 -12.33 10.21 -3.68
N ILE A 75 -12.25 9.64 -4.89
CA ILE A 75 -11.73 8.30 -5.20
C ILE A 75 -10.41 8.39 -5.97
N ILE A 76 -10.36 9.24 -7.00
CA ILE A 76 -9.21 9.40 -7.88
C ILE A 76 -7.99 9.82 -7.07
N GLY A 77 -6.85 9.18 -7.35
CA GLY A 77 -5.59 9.39 -6.65
C GLY A 77 -5.47 8.62 -5.32
N LYS A 78 -6.41 7.72 -5.03
CA LYS A 78 -6.32 6.78 -3.91
C LYS A 78 -5.95 5.39 -4.40
N TYR A 79 -5.39 4.60 -3.51
CA TYR A 79 -5.01 3.22 -3.76
C TYR A 79 -6.05 2.26 -3.19
N ILE A 80 -6.24 1.13 -3.88
CA ILE A 80 -6.99 0.00 -3.31
C ILE A 80 -6.12 -0.65 -2.25
N LYS A 81 -6.65 -0.81 -1.03
CA LYS A 81 -5.95 -1.48 0.06
C LYS A 81 -5.53 -2.91 -0.31
N LEU A 82 -4.45 -3.40 0.31
CA LEU A 82 -3.92 -4.75 0.07
C LEU A 82 -4.94 -5.87 0.32
N SER A 83 -5.86 -5.67 1.28
CA SER A 83 -6.89 -6.66 1.65
C SER A 83 -8.14 -6.64 0.76
N TYR A 84 -8.19 -5.76 -0.27
CA TYR A 84 -9.35 -5.61 -1.15
C TYR A 84 -8.99 -5.80 -2.62
N SER A 85 -9.96 -6.25 -3.37
CA SER A 85 -10.02 -6.14 -4.82
C SER A 85 -11.43 -5.68 -5.20
N LEU A 86 -11.55 -4.90 -6.27
CA LEU A 86 -12.82 -4.35 -6.72
C LEU A 86 -13.19 -5.01 -8.05
N PRO A 87 -14.15 -5.93 -8.08
CA PRO A 87 -14.68 -6.49 -9.31
C PRO A 87 -15.35 -5.41 -10.17
N LYS A 88 -15.38 -5.61 -11.47
CA LYS A 88 -16.09 -4.74 -12.40
C LYS A 88 -17.54 -4.52 -11.95
N GLY A 89 -17.95 -3.25 -11.93
CA GLY A 89 -19.31 -2.85 -11.56
C GLY A 89 -19.58 -2.78 -10.05
N SER A 90 -18.57 -3.08 -9.18
CA SER A 90 -18.73 -2.97 -7.75
C SER A 90 -18.75 -1.52 -7.28
N LEU A 91 -19.59 -1.22 -6.29
CA LEU A 91 -19.56 0.02 -5.53
C LEU A 91 -18.23 0.15 -4.79
N ILE A 92 -17.75 1.38 -4.65
CA ILE A 92 -16.47 1.67 -4.00
C ILE A 92 -16.72 2.17 -2.60
N TYR A 93 -16.31 1.39 -1.61
CA TYR A 93 -16.48 1.70 -0.19
C TYR A 93 -15.28 2.46 0.37
N LYS A 94 -15.52 3.36 1.33
CA LYS A 94 -14.47 4.12 2.02
C LYS A 94 -13.45 3.21 2.68
N ALA A 95 -13.88 2.06 3.21
CA ALA A 95 -13.03 1.07 3.85
C ALA A 95 -12.04 0.40 2.88
N SER A 96 -12.33 0.35 1.58
CA SER A 96 -11.50 -0.31 0.56
C SER A 96 -10.35 0.53 0.02
N LEU A 97 -10.34 1.84 0.33
CA LEU A 97 -9.34 2.76 -0.21
C LEU A 97 -8.44 3.37 0.87
N GLU A 98 -7.24 3.77 0.45
CA GLU A 98 -6.28 4.52 1.26
C GLU A 98 -5.58 5.59 0.41
N LYS A 99 -5.17 6.70 1.04
CA LYS A 99 -4.47 7.79 0.33
C LYS A 99 -3.04 7.42 -0.04
N GLU A 100 -2.41 6.65 0.81
CA GLU A 100 -1.03 6.20 0.68
C GLU A 100 -1.01 4.73 1.04
N ILE A 101 -0.25 3.94 0.30
CA ILE A 101 -0.02 2.56 0.68
C ILE A 101 0.91 2.59 1.89
N LYS A 102 0.33 2.39 3.07
CA LYS A 102 1.09 2.29 4.32
C LYS A 102 1.65 0.87 4.46
N ASP A 103 2.82 0.79 5.06
CA ASP A 103 3.38 -0.44 5.65
C ASP A 103 3.86 -1.53 4.66
N LEU A 104 4.24 -1.15 3.43
CA LEU A 104 4.89 -2.09 2.53
C LEU A 104 6.25 -1.56 2.09
N SER A 105 7.29 -2.29 2.45
CA SER A 105 8.66 -1.99 2.02
C SER A 105 8.78 -1.78 0.50
N THR A 106 7.95 -2.49 -0.27
CA THR A 106 7.92 -2.36 -1.74
C THR A 106 7.43 -1.02 -2.27
N THR A 107 6.72 -0.20 -1.48
CA THR A 107 6.31 1.15 -1.90
C THR A 107 7.44 2.16 -1.86
N LEU A 108 8.50 1.81 -1.18
CA LEU A 108 9.71 2.62 -1.08
C LEU A 108 10.72 2.30 -2.18
N LEU A 109 10.42 1.33 -3.07
CA LEU A 109 11.30 0.96 -4.17
C LEU A 109 11.14 1.93 -5.35
N LEU A 110 12.27 2.26 -5.96
CA LEU A 110 12.32 2.93 -7.26
C LEU A 110 12.24 1.91 -8.39
N GLU A 111 11.94 2.37 -9.60
CA GLU A 111 11.93 1.52 -10.79
C GLU A 111 13.28 0.82 -10.97
N GLY A 112 13.26 -0.52 -11.11
CA GLY A 112 14.48 -1.33 -11.23
C GLY A 112 15.05 -1.82 -9.91
N GLU A 113 14.59 -1.29 -8.76
CA GLU A 113 14.97 -1.79 -7.44
C GLU A 113 14.13 -3.00 -7.02
N VAL A 114 14.70 -3.81 -6.14
CA VAL A 114 14.03 -4.89 -5.43
C VAL A 114 14.35 -4.83 -3.94
N ASN A 115 13.49 -5.39 -3.10
CA ASN A 115 13.83 -5.64 -1.71
C ASN A 115 14.77 -6.84 -1.63
N TYR A 116 15.85 -6.63 -0.91
CA TYR A 116 16.79 -7.70 -0.53
C TYR A 116 16.78 -7.81 0.99
N ASP A 117 16.34 -8.96 1.48
CA ASP A 117 16.20 -9.20 2.91
C ASP A 117 17.51 -9.80 3.47
N ILE A 118 18.03 -9.15 4.49
CA ILE A 118 19.23 -9.60 5.21
C ILE A 118 18.83 -10.01 6.62
N TYR A 119 19.18 -11.24 7.00
CA TYR A 119 18.97 -11.72 8.35
C TYR A 119 20.09 -11.25 9.27
N THR A 120 19.73 -10.61 10.39
CA THR A 120 20.72 -10.05 11.34
C THR A 120 21.62 -11.09 11.99
N GLY A 121 21.23 -12.38 11.96
CA GLY A 121 22.03 -13.50 12.40
C GLY A 121 23.13 -13.94 11.43
N GLU A 122 23.05 -13.56 10.17
CA GLU A 122 23.97 -13.96 9.09
C GLU A 122 25.02 -12.91 8.80
N VAL A 123 24.81 -11.69 9.26
CA VAL A 123 25.68 -10.54 8.98
C VAL A 123 26.03 -9.76 10.26
N LYS A 124 27.10 -8.99 10.20
CA LYS A 124 27.43 -8.03 11.25
C LYS A 124 26.65 -6.76 11.03
N ILE A 125 25.66 -6.48 11.87
CA ILE A 125 24.81 -5.31 11.76
C ILE A 125 24.50 -4.74 13.14
N ASN A 126 24.54 -3.40 13.26
CA ASN A 126 24.05 -2.72 14.44
C ASN A 126 22.57 -2.39 14.31
N ALA A 127 21.74 -3.44 14.45
CA ALA A 127 20.28 -3.33 14.24
C ALA A 127 19.59 -2.35 15.21
N GLY A 128 20.16 -2.06 16.36
CA GLY A 128 19.55 -1.14 17.33
C GLY A 128 19.60 0.34 16.94
N SER A 129 20.35 0.70 15.88
CA SER A 129 20.45 2.07 15.38
C SER A 129 19.80 2.28 14.01
N LEU A 130 19.09 1.26 13.49
CA LEU A 130 18.51 1.30 12.17
C LEU A 130 17.05 1.75 12.21
N GLY A 131 16.65 2.47 11.15
CA GLY A 131 15.26 2.90 10.92
C GLY A 131 14.91 2.83 9.45
N VAL A 132 13.64 2.69 9.15
CA VAL A 132 13.13 2.79 7.77
C VAL A 132 13.48 4.17 7.19
N ASN A 133 13.86 4.21 5.92
CA ASN A 133 14.39 5.40 5.21
C ASN A 133 15.79 5.86 5.62
N MET A 134 16.47 5.15 6.50
CA MET A 134 17.91 5.34 6.71
C MET A 134 18.72 4.63 5.64
N TYR A 135 19.99 5.03 5.51
CA TYR A 135 20.93 4.45 4.55
C TYR A 135 21.98 3.62 5.27
N VAL A 136 22.41 2.57 4.59
CA VAL A 136 23.49 1.70 5.04
C VAL A 136 24.48 1.44 3.92
N ASP A 137 25.71 1.21 4.32
CA ASP A 137 26.79 0.77 3.45
C ASP A 137 27.07 -0.71 3.71
N ILE A 138 27.31 -1.48 2.67
CA ILE A 138 27.57 -2.92 2.74
C ILE A 138 29.04 -3.17 2.43
N TYR A 139 29.74 -3.71 3.42
CA TYR A 139 31.12 -4.14 3.31
C TYR A 139 31.19 -5.66 3.20
N LEU A 140 32.07 -6.15 2.33
CA LEU A 140 32.39 -7.56 2.22
C LEU A 140 33.80 -7.83 2.73
N THR A 141 33.95 -8.81 3.61
CA THR A 141 35.23 -9.30 4.09
C THR A 141 35.44 -10.72 3.62
N ILE A 142 36.44 -10.95 2.78
CA ILE A 142 36.83 -12.23 2.27
C ILE A 142 38.12 -12.65 2.98
N LYS A 143 38.13 -13.88 3.50
CA LYS A 143 39.35 -14.52 4.07
C LYS A 143 39.79 -15.62 3.14
N ASN A 144 40.95 -15.44 2.52
CA ASN A 144 41.70 -16.53 1.90
C ASN A 144 42.88 -16.91 2.79
N ASN A 145 43.43 -18.10 2.65
CA ASN A 145 44.43 -18.67 3.57
C ASN A 145 45.60 -17.71 3.92
N GLU A 146 45.92 -16.77 3.02
CA GLU A 146 47.07 -15.87 3.17
C GLU A 146 46.68 -14.38 3.34
N VAL A 147 45.47 -13.99 2.91
CA VAL A 147 45.08 -12.57 2.87
C VAL A 147 43.64 -12.41 3.36
N THR A 148 43.39 -11.35 4.13
CA THR A 148 42.06 -10.88 4.46
C THR A 148 41.83 -9.55 3.74
N ILE A 149 40.84 -9.51 2.87
CA ILE A 149 40.42 -8.29 2.15
C ILE A 149 39.06 -7.89 2.67
N SER A 150 38.93 -6.62 3.04
CA SER A 150 37.65 -6.04 3.46
C SER A 150 37.48 -4.72 2.76
N ASP A 151 36.38 -4.57 2.01
CA ASP A 151 36.13 -3.35 1.24
C ASP A 151 34.63 -3.08 1.10
N LEU A 152 34.32 -1.81 0.77
CA LEU A 152 32.96 -1.35 0.49
C LEU A 152 32.46 -1.99 -0.81
N LEU A 153 31.33 -2.72 -0.72
CA LEU A 153 30.71 -3.38 -1.87
C LEU A 153 29.55 -2.53 -2.43
N LEU A 154 28.63 -2.13 -1.57
CA LEU A 154 27.49 -1.30 -1.95
C LEU A 154 27.39 -0.10 -1.01
N GLU A 155 27.10 1.07 -1.61
CA GLU A 155 27.03 2.36 -0.91
C GLU A 155 25.60 2.90 -0.90
N GLY A 156 25.16 3.42 0.24
CA GLY A 156 23.92 4.18 0.36
C GLY A 156 22.66 3.36 0.06
N CYS A 157 22.61 2.11 0.48
CA CYS A 157 21.41 1.28 0.33
C CYS A 157 20.33 1.71 1.33
N ARG A 158 19.15 2.02 0.82
CA ARG A 158 18.04 2.50 1.64
C ARG A 158 17.33 1.35 2.34
N ILE A 159 17.07 1.51 3.64
CA ILE A 159 16.27 0.57 4.42
C ILE A 159 14.79 0.80 4.09
N THR A 160 14.13 -0.23 3.57
CA THR A 160 12.72 -0.22 3.19
C THR A 160 11.82 -0.88 4.23
N GLY A 161 12.37 -1.73 5.10
CA GLY A 161 11.63 -2.40 6.15
C GLY A 161 12.51 -3.02 7.20
N LEU A 162 11.97 -3.10 8.42
CA LEU A 162 12.57 -3.81 9.56
C LEU A 162 11.52 -4.79 10.08
N TYR A 163 11.91 -6.04 10.34
CA TYR A 163 10.98 -7.08 10.77
C TYR A 163 11.52 -7.88 11.95
N ASP A 164 10.61 -8.37 12.78
CA ASP A 164 10.91 -9.30 13.87
C ASP A 164 11.04 -10.75 13.36
N SER A 165 11.26 -11.69 14.30
CA SER A 165 11.37 -13.12 14.00
C SER A 165 10.07 -13.77 13.47
N GLN A 166 8.95 -13.08 13.57
CA GLN A 166 7.64 -13.53 13.07
C GLN A 166 7.26 -12.85 11.75
N GLY A 167 8.17 -12.04 11.18
CA GLY A 167 7.91 -11.27 9.97
C GLY A 167 6.98 -10.08 10.16
N ARG A 168 6.74 -9.65 11.42
CA ARG A 168 5.95 -8.44 11.69
C ARG A 168 6.85 -7.22 11.54
N GLN A 169 6.35 -6.22 10.83
CA GLN A 169 7.07 -4.97 10.63
C GLN A 169 7.25 -4.22 11.96
N ILE A 170 8.48 -3.80 12.21
CA ILE A 170 8.86 -3.00 13.37
C ILE A 170 8.80 -1.53 12.96
N MET A 171 7.99 -0.73 13.67
CA MET A 171 7.94 0.71 13.48
C MET A 171 9.08 1.40 14.24
N ASN A 172 9.54 2.55 13.75
CA ASN A 172 10.66 3.30 14.33
C ASN A 172 10.51 3.69 15.81
N TYR A 173 9.33 3.48 16.40
CA TYR A 173 9.01 3.83 17.79
C TYR A 173 8.84 2.60 18.70
N ASP A 174 8.97 1.40 18.16
CA ASP A 174 8.85 0.17 18.93
C ASP A 174 10.21 -0.19 19.51
N THR A 175 10.42 0.16 20.78
CA THR A 175 11.69 -0.08 21.49
C THR A 175 11.82 -1.51 22.00
N ASP A 176 10.75 -2.28 22.03
CA ASP A 176 10.73 -3.61 22.65
C ASP A 176 10.94 -4.75 21.64
N SER A 177 10.82 -4.46 20.35
CA SER A 177 10.94 -5.45 19.29
C SER A 177 12.38 -5.57 18.79
N ARG A 178 12.88 -6.83 18.76
CA ARG A 178 14.21 -7.12 18.20
C ARG A 178 14.13 -7.23 16.68
N VAL A 179 14.92 -6.44 15.97
CA VAL A 179 15.07 -6.54 14.51
C VAL A 179 15.81 -7.84 14.17
N MET A 180 15.17 -8.66 13.35
CA MET A 180 15.72 -9.94 12.84
C MET A 180 15.96 -9.91 11.34
N ILE A 181 15.19 -9.11 10.60
CA ILE A 181 15.31 -8.97 9.14
C ILE A 181 15.36 -7.47 8.83
N VAL A 182 16.30 -7.10 7.96
CA VAL A 182 16.43 -5.76 7.40
C VAL A 182 16.25 -5.87 5.90
N SER A 183 15.21 -5.21 5.35
CA SER A 183 14.97 -5.13 3.91
C SER A 183 15.65 -3.90 3.34
N LEU A 184 16.42 -4.08 2.30
CA LEU A 184 17.18 -3.03 1.60
C LEU A 184 16.68 -2.88 0.17
N ALA A 185 16.56 -1.65 -0.30
CA ALA A 185 16.39 -1.34 -1.72
C ALA A 185 17.73 -1.52 -2.43
N VAL A 186 17.80 -2.49 -3.34
CA VAL A 186 18.99 -2.74 -4.17
C VAL A 186 18.59 -2.86 -5.64
N GLU A 187 19.50 -2.57 -6.56
CA GLU A 187 19.27 -2.82 -7.98
C GLU A 187 19.21 -4.33 -8.24
N LYS A 188 18.38 -4.76 -9.20
CA LYS A 188 18.20 -6.18 -9.53
C LYS A 188 19.51 -6.89 -9.86
N GLU A 189 20.42 -6.18 -10.53
CA GLU A 189 21.73 -6.67 -10.94
C GLU A 189 22.63 -6.97 -9.73
N ALA A 190 22.47 -6.25 -8.62
CA ALA A 190 23.23 -6.43 -7.40
C ALA A 190 22.82 -7.67 -6.59
N VAL A 191 21.63 -8.23 -6.84
CA VAL A 191 21.12 -9.39 -6.08
C VAL A 191 22.04 -10.60 -6.19
N ASN A 192 22.45 -10.96 -7.41
CA ASN A 192 23.34 -12.11 -7.62
C ASN A 192 24.71 -11.88 -6.98
N LEU A 193 25.19 -10.65 -7.00
CA LEU A 193 26.44 -10.27 -6.37
C LEU A 193 26.37 -10.41 -4.83
N LEU A 194 25.28 -9.94 -4.22
CA LEU A 194 25.04 -10.09 -2.79
C LEU A 194 24.90 -11.56 -2.36
N ASN A 195 24.21 -12.38 -3.15
CA ASN A 195 24.10 -13.81 -2.89
C ASN A 195 25.46 -14.50 -2.92
N LYS A 196 26.31 -14.20 -3.93
CA LYS A 196 27.69 -14.69 -3.98
C LYS A 196 28.50 -14.19 -2.77
N ALA A 197 28.38 -12.92 -2.41
CA ALA A 197 29.08 -12.30 -1.29
C ALA A 197 28.78 -13.01 0.03
N LEU A 198 27.52 -13.36 0.29
CA LEU A 198 27.11 -14.13 1.46
C LEU A 198 27.71 -15.54 1.50
N MET A 199 27.95 -16.16 0.33
CA MET A 199 28.51 -17.51 0.24
C MET A 199 30.03 -17.56 0.46
N ILE A 200 30.75 -16.50 0.03
CA ILE A 200 32.23 -16.53 0.02
C ILE A 200 32.88 -15.72 1.14
N GLY A 201 32.12 -14.83 1.81
CA GLY A 201 32.68 -13.95 2.81
C GLY A 201 31.69 -13.57 3.91
N ASN A 202 32.12 -12.61 4.73
CA ASN A 202 31.29 -12.06 5.79
C ASN A 202 30.84 -10.65 5.40
N ILE A 203 29.55 -10.43 5.39
CA ILE A 203 28.95 -9.12 5.15
C ILE A 203 28.86 -8.33 6.46
N SER A 204 29.21 -7.05 6.39
CA SER A 204 28.97 -6.07 7.45
C SER A 204 28.11 -4.95 6.91
N VAL A 205 27.01 -4.64 7.61
CA VAL A 205 26.07 -3.59 7.25
C VAL A 205 26.24 -2.46 8.27
N LEU A 206 26.68 -1.31 7.79
CA LEU A 206 27.00 -0.14 8.62
C LEU A 206 26.07 1.01 8.29
N SER A 207 25.58 1.72 9.31
CA SER A 207 24.76 2.92 9.11
C SER A 207 25.56 4.01 8.41
N SER A 208 25.04 4.58 7.36
CA SER A 208 25.60 5.72 6.65
C SER A 208 24.88 7.00 7.08
N PHE A 209 25.64 8.07 7.38
CA PHE A 209 25.05 9.36 7.71
C PHE A 209 24.75 10.13 6.42
N GLU A 210 23.50 10.05 5.99
CA GLU A 210 23.04 10.79 4.82
C GLU A 210 21.67 11.42 5.06
N SER A 211 21.48 12.58 4.43
CA SER A 211 20.17 13.22 4.39
C SER A 211 19.22 12.39 3.52
N TYR A 212 17.99 12.22 3.96
CA TYR A 212 16.97 11.49 3.19
C TYR A 212 16.78 12.10 1.80
N ASN A 213 16.94 11.26 0.78
CA ASN A 213 16.66 11.59 -0.61
C ASN A 213 15.85 10.44 -1.24
N PRO A 214 14.56 10.65 -1.54
CA PRO A 214 13.70 9.58 -2.06
C PRO A 214 14.18 9.02 -3.39
N ASN A 215 15.01 9.77 -4.15
CA ASN A 215 15.52 9.37 -5.45
C ASN A 215 16.92 8.73 -5.40
N LYS A 216 17.51 8.61 -4.18
CA LYS A 216 18.83 8.01 -4.05
C LYS A 216 18.75 6.49 -4.20
N ARG A 217 19.60 5.96 -5.07
CA ARG A 217 19.75 4.52 -5.31
C ARG A 217 20.99 3.99 -4.58
N CYS A 218 20.92 2.74 -4.20
CA CYS A 218 22.07 1.95 -3.77
C CYS A 218 23.06 1.79 -4.94
N LYS A 219 24.33 2.07 -4.72
CA LYS A 219 25.36 2.04 -5.76
C LYS A 219 26.38 0.94 -5.51
N LEU A 220 26.70 0.20 -6.57
CA LEU A 220 27.84 -0.71 -6.55
C LEU A 220 29.14 0.11 -6.60
N ASN A 221 30.06 -0.16 -5.65
CA ASN A 221 31.39 0.42 -5.69
C ASN A 221 32.24 -0.32 -6.74
N GLN A 222 32.33 0.25 -7.93
CA GLN A 222 33.07 -0.33 -9.07
C GLN A 222 34.59 -0.47 -8.82
N GLU A 223 35.13 0.28 -7.87
CA GLU A 223 36.54 0.24 -7.48
C GLU A 223 36.83 -0.72 -6.34
N SER A 224 35.82 -1.43 -5.88
CA SER A 224 35.96 -2.34 -4.73
C SER A 224 36.88 -3.52 -5.06
N LEU A 225 37.88 -3.72 -4.18
CA LEU A 225 38.84 -4.83 -4.30
C LEU A 225 38.20 -6.21 -4.18
N VAL A 226 37.01 -6.29 -3.54
CA VAL A 226 36.31 -7.57 -3.38
C VAL A 226 35.55 -8.00 -4.64
N LEU A 227 35.36 -7.12 -5.63
CA LEU A 227 34.66 -7.46 -6.87
C LEU A 227 35.39 -8.50 -7.71
N GLU A 228 36.71 -8.54 -7.69
CA GLU A 228 37.50 -9.56 -8.40
C GLU A 228 37.17 -10.99 -7.93
N TYR A 229 36.72 -11.14 -6.69
CA TYR A 229 36.34 -12.44 -6.10
C TYR A 229 34.89 -12.81 -6.32
N LEU A 230 34.07 -11.85 -6.82
CA LEU A 230 32.63 -12.03 -7.06
C LEU A 230 32.30 -12.26 -8.54
N GLN A 231 33.25 -12.03 -9.42
CA GLN A 231 33.15 -12.33 -10.86
C GLN A 231 33.51 -13.79 -11.11
#